data_a7bd85019d770614af06964b0c498bd5
#
_entry.id   a7bd85019d770614af06964b0c498bd5
#
_cell.length_a   1.000
_cell.length_b   1.000
_cell.length_c   1.000
_cell.angle_alpha   90.00
_cell.angle_beta   90.00
_cell.angle_gamma   90.00
#
_symmetry.space_group_name_H-M   'P 1'
#
loop_
_entity.id
_entity.type
_entity.pdbx_description
1 polymer ?
#
loop_
_entity_poly.entity_id
_entity_poly.type
_entity_poly.pdbx_seq_one_letter_code
_entity_poly.pdbx_strand_id
1 'polypeptide(L)'
;IRYLVRSRGLGDVYKRQNTNRFLANLSAEYKITDAISAKVTGGYDKSDAKTIALFSPEVAGINRVSGNGQGTYGTFDQTNKLFEATLSYNKQFENSKIDVVAGYSYQEFAREGINAGGIGFGPDMGLAASQLEDQYDLIANTISGSFQNFAYDQDRDYVNRIDFGAPFDSAFVSEPIGTSYSQLFTAYFANTFDNTDELQSYFARVNYTLADKYLFTGTFRADGSSTFGPENQYGYFPSGAFAWQIHEEDFIGDNVSTLKLRLGAGVVGNQEGLGYANFIRRTRFSDIGITDNLTVTNSGTQFVGNNNEALQWESTLDVNIGVDFGFNNDRFNGSFNLYRKETTDLLLLSTLAAPQVPGIETIFQNLTDGKVVNQGVELALNYDFVQTEDFTFSSSFNVAYNHNEVLDTDRIIDTGPINGNGLTGAFAQRLQAGYPLFSFYMAEFTGFDENGNPTYVDVDGNGEGDPDADKKFVGEDAQPDWTAGLSLNATYKNFDFAAYFNGQFGFSVYNATDNAFFNAGGITIAKNVTTDVLTSGEAPGSSVAVSTRFLEKGDFVRLQTLSVGYNVPMSGEGLFDSLLSLIHISEPTRPY
;
A
#
# COMPACT_ATOMS: atom_id res chain seq x y z
N ILE A 1 30.06 25.50 12.77
CA ILE A 1 29.07 25.73 13.84
C ILE A 1 28.28 26.97 13.47
N ARG A 2 27.14 26.80 12.92
CA ARG A 2 25.93 27.62 12.88
C ARG A 2 25.28 27.51 11.52
N TYR A 3 24.42 26.55 11.38
CA TYR A 3 23.05 26.83 10.91
C TYR A 3 22.22 25.68 11.45
N LEU A 4 21.81 25.80 12.72
CA LEU A 4 20.51 25.30 13.09
C LEU A 4 19.57 25.90 12.06
N VAL A 5 19.12 25.12 11.10
CA VAL A 5 17.88 25.40 10.41
C VAL A 5 16.86 25.37 11.54
N ARG A 6 16.58 26.52 12.12
CA ARG A 6 15.31 26.69 12.82
C ARG A 6 14.29 26.24 11.79
N SER A 7 13.56 25.20 12.08
CA SER A 7 12.25 25.01 11.50
C SER A 7 11.53 26.33 11.71
N ARG A 8 11.57 27.18 10.71
CA ARG A 8 10.76 28.39 10.69
C ARG A 8 9.35 27.85 10.79
N GLY A 9 8.57 28.39 11.66
CA GLY A 9 7.34 27.82 12.13
C GLY A 9 6.33 27.54 11.01
N LEU A 10 5.25 26.87 11.36
CA LEU A 10 4.08 26.53 10.53
C LEU A 10 3.54 27.65 9.60
N GLY A 11 4.08 28.89 9.67
CA GLY A 11 3.76 30.01 8.78
C GLY A 11 4.35 29.91 7.37
N ASP A 12 5.39 29.10 7.16
CA ASP A 12 6.09 29.00 5.88
C ASP A 12 5.52 27.92 4.94
N VAL A 13 4.64 27.08 5.47
CA VAL A 13 3.92 26.01 4.74
C VAL A 13 2.44 26.13 5.07
N TYR A 14 1.63 26.31 4.03
CA TYR A 14 0.18 26.32 4.15
C TYR A 14 -0.37 25.07 3.46
N LYS A 15 -1.05 24.23 4.21
CA LYS A 15 -1.80 23.10 3.65
C LYS A 15 -3.22 23.09 4.22
N ARG A 16 -4.19 23.17 3.35
CA ARG A 16 -5.61 23.08 3.69
C ARG A 16 -6.25 22.01 2.84
N GLN A 17 -6.97 21.12 3.49
CA GLN A 17 -7.80 20.11 2.84
C GLN A 17 -9.21 20.19 3.43
N ASN A 18 -10.19 20.25 2.56
CA ASN A 18 -11.60 20.11 2.91
C ASN A 18 -12.13 18.87 2.21
N THR A 19 -12.80 18.01 2.95
CA THR A 19 -13.44 16.82 2.40
C THR A 19 -14.88 16.75 2.92
N ASN A 20 -15.81 16.61 2.00
CA ASN A 20 -17.21 16.31 2.30
C ASN A 20 -17.49 14.90 1.81
N ARG A 21 -18.14 14.09 2.63
CA ARG A 21 -18.52 12.73 2.24
C ARG A 21 -19.99 12.47 2.57
N PHE A 22 -20.69 11.89 1.61
CA PHE A 22 -22.05 11.41 1.76
C PHE A 22 -22.08 9.91 1.48
N LEU A 23 -22.51 9.12 2.45
CA LEU A 23 -22.65 7.67 2.35
C LEU A 23 -24.10 7.29 2.64
N ALA A 24 -24.71 6.54 1.72
CA ALA A 24 -26.05 5.99 1.89
C ALA A 24 -26.08 4.53 1.40
N ASN A 25 -26.65 3.66 2.23
CA ASN A 25 -26.91 2.26 1.87
C ASN A 25 -28.36 1.94 2.17
N LEU A 26 -29.01 1.29 1.22
CA LEU A 26 -30.38 0.79 1.36
C LEU A 26 -30.40 -0.68 0.99
N SER A 27 -31.01 -1.50 1.82
CA SER A 27 -31.27 -2.90 1.52
C SER A 27 -32.72 -3.27 1.78
N ALA A 28 -33.24 -4.14 0.94
CA ALA A 28 -34.55 -4.74 1.11
C ALA A 28 -34.44 -6.26 0.96
N GLU A 29 -35.02 -6.99 1.89
CA GLU A 29 -35.09 -8.43 1.85
C GLU A 29 -36.57 -8.86 1.82
N TYR A 30 -36.89 -9.77 0.91
CA TYR A 30 -38.22 -10.32 0.75
C TYR A 30 -38.19 -11.86 0.87
N LYS A 31 -38.93 -12.38 1.81
CA LYS A 31 -39.15 -13.81 1.97
C LYS A 31 -40.22 -14.28 0.96
N ILE A 32 -39.79 -14.97 -0.08
CA ILE A 32 -40.67 -15.50 -1.12
C ILE A 32 -41.43 -16.72 -0.59
N THR A 33 -40.72 -17.59 0.13
CA THR A 33 -41.24 -18.73 0.88
C THR A 33 -40.47 -18.87 2.20
N ASP A 34 -40.82 -19.84 3.04
CA ASP A 34 -40.05 -20.13 4.27
C ASP A 34 -38.60 -20.57 3.96
N ALA A 35 -38.36 -21.09 2.75
CA ALA A 35 -37.05 -21.57 2.35
C ALA A 35 -36.31 -20.62 1.39
N ILE A 36 -37.00 -19.66 0.75
CA ILE A 36 -36.42 -18.82 -0.29
C ILE A 36 -36.57 -17.35 0.10
N SER A 37 -35.45 -16.62 0.15
CA SER A 37 -35.44 -15.16 0.28
C SER A 37 -34.64 -14.50 -0.84
N ALA A 38 -35.07 -13.32 -1.24
CA ALA A 38 -34.34 -12.45 -2.15
C ALA A 38 -33.97 -11.15 -1.43
N LYS A 39 -32.72 -10.71 -1.61
CA LYS A 39 -32.23 -9.47 -1.04
C LYS A 39 -31.62 -8.60 -2.15
N VAL A 40 -31.94 -7.32 -2.10
CA VAL A 40 -31.35 -6.29 -2.98
C VAL A 40 -30.72 -5.23 -2.10
N THR A 41 -29.50 -4.83 -2.42
CA THR A 41 -28.77 -3.76 -1.74
C THR A 41 -28.30 -2.74 -2.76
N GLY A 42 -28.52 -1.46 -2.48
CA GLY A 42 -27.98 -0.33 -3.22
C GLY A 42 -27.12 0.53 -2.30
N GLY A 43 -25.94 0.90 -2.76
CA GLY A 43 -25.00 1.77 -2.06
C GLY A 43 -24.60 2.97 -2.92
N TYR A 44 -24.47 4.11 -2.29
CA TYR A 44 -23.96 5.32 -2.90
C TYR A 44 -23.03 6.02 -1.91
N ASP A 45 -21.79 6.25 -2.34
CA ASP A 45 -20.75 6.92 -1.55
C ASP A 45 -20.11 8.00 -2.41
N LYS A 46 -20.33 9.26 -2.06
CA LYS A 46 -19.74 10.41 -2.73
C LYS A 46 -18.81 11.14 -1.78
N SER A 47 -17.60 11.42 -2.25
CA SER A 47 -16.59 12.20 -1.53
C SER A 47 -16.05 13.29 -2.44
N ASP A 48 -16.23 14.54 -2.03
CA ASP A 48 -15.68 15.71 -2.68
C ASP A 48 -14.53 16.24 -1.83
N ALA A 49 -13.33 16.31 -2.38
CA ALA A 49 -12.15 16.81 -1.68
C ALA A 49 -11.50 17.95 -2.45
N LYS A 50 -11.08 18.97 -1.70
CA LYS A 50 -10.35 20.13 -2.21
C LYS A 50 -9.08 20.28 -1.38
N THR A 51 -7.93 20.33 -2.03
CA THR A 51 -6.63 20.47 -1.37
C THR A 51 -5.86 21.63 -1.94
N ILE A 52 -5.32 22.48 -1.05
CA ILE A 52 -4.33 23.52 -1.37
C ILE A 52 -3.09 23.22 -0.55
N ALA A 53 -1.93 23.26 -1.18
CA ALA A 53 -0.63 23.24 -0.50
C ALA A 53 0.26 24.33 -1.09
N LEU A 54 0.82 25.17 -0.22
CA LEU A 54 1.67 26.29 -0.57
C LEU A 54 2.95 26.25 0.25
N PHE A 55 4.05 26.58 -0.37
CA PHE A 55 5.35 26.74 0.25
C PHE A 55 5.84 28.16 -0.01
N SER A 56 6.19 28.86 1.07
CA SER A 56 6.73 30.21 1.00
C SER A 56 8.05 30.22 0.21
N PRO A 57 8.35 31.31 -0.52
CA PRO A 57 9.66 31.51 -1.12
C PRO A 57 10.81 31.51 -0.12
N GLU A 58 10.50 31.64 1.18
CA GLU A 58 11.49 31.60 2.26
C GLU A 58 11.87 30.19 2.71
N VAL A 59 11.15 29.15 2.26
CA VAL A 59 11.45 27.75 2.59
C VAL A 59 12.62 27.28 1.76
N ALA A 60 13.78 27.13 2.41
CA ALA A 60 14.99 26.65 1.73
C ALA A 60 14.86 25.20 1.27
N GLY A 61 15.21 24.92 0.02
CA GLY A 61 15.40 23.57 -0.52
C GLY A 61 14.17 22.92 -1.14
N ILE A 62 12.98 23.48 -1.02
CA ILE A 62 11.77 22.92 -1.64
C ILE A 62 11.72 23.23 -3.13
N ASN A 63 12.16 24.40 -3.48
CA ASN A 63 12.39 24.78 -4.86
C ASN A 63 13.86 25.03 -5.08
N ARG A 64 14.42 24.40 -6.05
CA ARG A 64 15.78 24.65 -6.50
C ARG A 64 15.96 26.07 -7.02
N VAL A 65 14.88 26.84 -7.07
CA VAL A 65 14.84 28.26 -7.44
C VAL A 65 14.55 29.05 -6.18
N SER A 66 15.61 29.58 -5.58
CA SER A 66 15.52 30.40 -4.37
C SER A 66 14.72 31.68 -4.64
N GLY A 67 13.77 31.99 -3.76
CA GLY A 67 13.00 33.23 -3.81
C GLY A 67 11.61 33.12 -4.47
N ASN A 68 11.21 31.97 -4.97
CA ASN A 68 9.87 31.74 -5.51
C ASN A 68 9.08 30.75 -4.67
N GLY A 69 7.89 31.12 -4.24
CA GLY A 69 6.95 30.20 -3.59
C GLY A 69 6.37 29.21 -4.59
N GLN A 70 5.98 28.05 -4.10
CA GLN A 70 5.34 27.00 -4.89
C GLN A 70 3.95 26.70 -4.35
N GLY A 71 2.98 26.51 -5.24
CA GLY A 71 1.62 26.14 -4.88
C GLY A 71 1.09 24.98 -5.68
N THR A 72 0.25 24.17 -5.05
CA THR A 72 -0.56 23.15 -5.70
C THR A 72 -2.01 23.26 -5.24
N TYR A 73 -2.92 23.03 -6.17
CA TYR A 73 -4.34 23.00 -5.94
C TYR A 73 -4.92 21.78 -6.62
N GLY A 74 -5.78 21.06 -5.95
CA GLY A 74 -6.45 19.89 -6.52
C GLY A 74 -7.86 19.73 -6.01
N THR A 75 -8.76 19.30 -6.92
CA THR A 75 -10.02 18.67 -6.54
C THR A 75 -9.96 17.18 -6.83
N PHE A 76 -10.64 16.43 -6.03
CA PHE A 76 -10.80 15.01 -6.19
C PHE A 76 -12.24 14.65 -5.81
N ASP A 77 -13.04 14.40 -6.81
CA ASP A 77 -14.43 13.99 -6.67
C ASP A 77 -14.51 12.49 -6.95
N GLN A 78 -14.92 11.73 -5.96
CA GLN A 78 -15.09 10.28 -6.06
C GLN A 78 -16.54 9.91 -5.82
N THR A 79 -17.10 9.14 -6.75
CA THR A 79 -18.44 8.57 -6.61
C THR A 79 -18.35 7.05 -6.76
N ASN A 80 -18.76 6.33 -5.73
CA ASN A 80 -18.85 4.88 -5.75
C ASN A 80 -20.32 4.49 -5.71
N LYS A 81 -20.71 3.60 -6.60
CA LYS A 81 -22.06 3.02 -6.65
C LYS A 81 -21.95 1.50 -6.48
N LEU A 82 -22.83 0.96 -5.67
CA LEU A 82 -22.95 -0.48 -5.44
C LEU A 82 -24.38 -0.92 -5.74
N PHE A 83 -24.51 -1.99 -6.47
CA PHE A 83 -25.74 -2.74 -6.59
C PHE A 83 -25.46 -4.22 -6.37
N GLU A 84 -26.22 -4.85 -5.49
CA GLU A 84 -26.11 -6.28 -5.22
C GLU A 84 -27.50 -6.90 -5.15
N ALA A 85 -27.68 -8.04 -5.79
CA ALA A 85 -28.89 -8.84 -5.71
C ALA A 85 -28.53 -10.29 -5.40
N THR A 86 -29.15 -10.87 -4.38
CA THR A 86 -28.94 -12.26 -3.96
C THR A 86 -30.24 -13.01 -3.83
N LEU A 87 -30.20 -14.28 -4.20
CA LEU A 87 -31.26 -15.25 -3.94
C LEU A 87 -30.68 -16.35 -3.05
N SER A 88 -31.34 -16.55 -1.89
CA SER A 88 -30.95 -17.54 -0.90
C SER A 88 -32.00 -18.62 -0.79
N TYR A 89 -31.54 -19.87 -0.71
CA TYR A 89 -32.37 -21.03 -0.43
C TYR A 89 -31.81 -21.77 0.77
N ASN A 90 -32.60 -21.91 1.85
CA ASN A 90 -32.24 -22.58 3.08
C ASN A 90 -33.27 -23.66 3.38
N LYS A 91 -32.81 -24.88 3.54
CA LYS A 91 -33.69 -26.02 3.84
C LYS A 91 -33.05 -26.96 4.84
N GLN A 92 -33.78 -27.18 5.95
CA GLN A 92 -33.45 -28.20 6.92
C GLN A 92 -34.23 -29.47 6.58
N PHE A 93 -33.53 -30.59 6.56
CA PHE A 93 -34.07 -31.94 6.46
C PHE A 93 -33.84 -32.66 7.78
N GLU A 94 -34.33 -33.85 7.93
CA GLU A 94 -34.24 -34.64 9.17
C GLU A 94 -32.77 -34.86 9.61
N ASN A 95 -31.86 -35.11 8.66
CA ASN A 95 -30.47 -35.43 8.95
C ASN A 95 -29.48 -34.60 8.06
N SER A 96 -29.94 -33.52 7.49
CA SER A 96 -29.07 -32.67 6.68
C SER A 96 -29.63 -31.27 6.53
N LYS A 97 -28.75 -30.34 6.19
CA LYS A 97 -29.08 -28.93 5.90
C LYS A 97 -28.41 -28.52 4.62
N ILE A 98 -29.14 -27.80 3.80
CA ILE A 98 -28.60 -27.16 2.59
C ILE A 98 -28.86 -25.65 2.64
N ASP A 99 -27.81 -24.87 2.41
CA ASP A 99 -27.86 -23.43 2.25
C ASP A 99 -27.24 -23.09 0.90
N VAL A 100 -28.01 -22.46 0.02
CA VAL A 100 -27.56 -22.01 -1.31
C VAL A 100 -27.74 -20.52 -1.39
N VAL A 101 -26.75 -19.83 -1.90
CA VAL A 101 -26.86 -18.43 -2.32
C VAL A 101 -26.33 -18.28 -3.73
N ALA A 102 -27.06 -17.55 -4.57
CA ALA A 102 -26.60 -17.09 -5.85
C ALA A 102 -26.82 -15.58 -5.95
N GLY A 103 -25.91 -14.87 -6.57
CA GLY A 103 -26.01 -13.42 -6.61
C GLY A 103 -25.26 -12.79 -7.77
N TYR A 104 -25.58 -11.52 -7.93
CA TYR A 104 -24.94 -10.60 -8.83
C TYR A 104 -24.54 -9.34 -8.05
N SER A 105 -23.33 -8.82 -8.31
CA SER A 105 -22.84 -7.57 -7.75
C SER A 105 -22.28 -6.70 -8.87
N TYR A 106 -22.56 -5.41 -8.81
CA TYR A 106 -21.99 -4.39 -9.70
C TYR A 106 -21.47 -3.24 -8.84
N GLN A 107 -20.26 -2.78 -9.15
CA GLN A 107 -19.62 -1.63 -8.52
C GLN A 107 -19.06 -0.71 -9.59
N GLU A 108 -19.27 0.58 -9.41
CA GLU A 108 -18.72 1.66 -10.24
C GLU A 108 -17.91 2.60 -9.36
N PHE A 109 -16.69 2.88 -9.77
CA PHE A 109 -15.77 3.81 -9.10
C PHE A 109 -15.43 4.93 -10.07
N ALA A 110 -16.19 6.01 -10.05
CA ALA A 110 -15.91 7.20 -10.83
C ALA A 110 -15.04 8.16 -10.04
N ARG A 111 -13.99 8.66 -10.67
CA ARG A 111 -13.05 9.63 -10.11
C ARG A 111 -12.82 10.72 -11.13
N GLU A 112 -13.11 11.95 -10.73
CA GLU A 112 -12.86 13.13 -11.56
C GLU A 112 -12.18 14.23 -10.74
N GLY A 113 -11.49 15.11 -11.41
CA GLY A 113 -10.86 16.22 -10.72
C GLY A 113 -9.87 16.99 -11.56
N ILE A 114 -9.25 17.96 -10.92
CA ILE A 114 -8.20 18.79 -11.50
C ILE A 114 -7.01 18.83 -10.55
N ASN A 115 -5.82 18.73 -11.12
CA ASN A 115 -4.57 19.06 -10.46
C ASN A 115 -3.99 20.30 -11.12
N ALA A 116 -3.79 21.35 -10.35
CA ALA A 116 -3.17 22.59 -10.78
C ALA A 116 -2.00 22.95 -9.87
N GLY A 117 -1.05 23.67 -10.37
CA GLY A 117 0.06 24.14 -9.57
C GLY A 117 0.88 25.18 -10.29
N GLY A 118 1.77 25.81 -9.55
CA GLY A 118 2.65 26.85 -10.09
C GLY A 118 3.78 27.21 -9.15
N ILE A 119 4.68 27.99 -9.67
CA ILE A 119 5.86 28.55 -9.00
C ILE A 119 5.84 30.04 -9.21
N GLY A 120 6.31 30.81 -8.23
CA GLY A 120 6.38 32.30 -8.32
C GLY A 120 5.46 33.02 -7.35
N PHE A 121 4.86 32.27 -6.41
CA PHE A 121 4.03 32.89 -5.38
C PHE A 121 4.86 33.72 -4.39
N GLY A 122 4.30 34.85 -3.96
CA GLY A 122 4.88 35.66 -2.89
C GLY A 122 4.81 35.05 -1.51
N PRO A 123 5.38 35.72 -0.49
CA PRO A 123 5.43 35.20 0.87
C PRO A 123 4.08 35.23 1.62
N ASP A 124 3.09 35.97 1.12
CA ASP A 124 1.75 36.00 1.69
C ASP A 124 0.97 34.75 1.26
N MET A 125 0.93 33.76 2.16
CA MET A 125 0.27 32.46 1.89
C MET A 125 -1.24 32.58 1.74
N GLY A 126 -1.89 33.55 2.39
CA GLY A 126 -3.32 33.79 2.26
C GLY A 126 -3.67 34.33 0.88
N LEU A 127 -2.91 35.32 0.41
CA LEU A 127 -3.07 35.86 -0.93
C LEU A 127 -2.73 34.83 -2.01
N ALA A 128 -1.64 34.09 -1.85
CA ALA A 128 -1.24 33.03 -2.78
C ALA A 128 -2.31 31.93 -2.88
N ALA A 129 -2.95 31.55 -1.76
CA ALA A 129 -4.03 30.59 -1.76
C ALA A 129 -5.26 31.08 -2.53
N SER A 130 -5.65 32.33 -2.31
CA SER A 130 -6.77 32.98 -3.04
C SER A 130 -6.49 33.04 -4.54
N GLN A 131 -5.31 33.48 -4.91
CA GLN A 131 -4.90 33.58 -6.32
C GLN A 131 -4.89 32.21 -7.02
N LEU A 132 -4.43 31.16 -6.33
CA LEU A 132 -4.45 29.82 -6.86
C LEU A 132 -5.89 29.28 -7.01
N GLU A 133 -6.80 29.63 -6.10
CA GLU A 133 -8.23 29.32 -6.20
C GLU A 133 -8.90 30.06 -7.38
N ASP A 134 -8.65 31.34 -7.53
CA ASP A 134 -9.21 32.14 -8.61
C ASP A 134 -8.71 31.66 -9.99
N GLN A 135 -7.44 31.32 -10.10
CA GLN A 135 -6.86 30.74 -11.31
C GLN A 135 -7.40 29.35 -11.61
N TYR A 136 -7.74 28.57 -10.57
CA TYR A 136 -8.35 27.26 -10.73
C TYR A 136 -9.66 27.32 -11.51
N ASP A 137 -10.56 28.25 -11.18
CA ASP A 137 -11.84 28.38 -11.87
C ASP A 137 -11.64 28.77 -13.34
N LEU A 138 -10.65 29.59 -13.63
CA LEU A 138 -10.27 29.91 -15.01
C LEU A 138 -9.74 28.68 -15.75
N ILE A 139 -8.92 27.87 -15.10
CA ILE A 139 -8.39 26.61 -15.65
C ILE A 139 -9.51 25.63 -15.93
N ALA A 140 -10.39 25.42 -14.96
CA ALA A 140 -11.52 24.48 -15.08
C ALA A 140 -12.45 24.81 -16.25
N ASN A 141 -12.61 26.11 -16.54
CA ASN A 141 -13.42 26.57 -17.68
C ASN A 141 -12.69 26.53 -19.03
N THR A 142 -11.37 26.43 -19.02
CA THR A 142 -10.54 26.48 -20.23
C THR A 142 -10.09 25.11 -20.70
N ILE A 143 -9.87 24.18 -19.76
CA ILE A 143 -9.44 22.82 -20.04
C ILE A 143 -10.66 21.92 -20.19
N SER A 144 -10.72 21.21 -21.31
CA SER A 144 -11.68 20.13 -21.53
C SER A 144 -10.95 18.80 -21.75
N GLY A 145 -11.37 17.75 -21.03
CA GLY A 145 -10.74 16.43 -21.08
C GLY A 145 -9.45 16.32 -20.26
N SER A 146 -8.86 15.14 -20.31
CA SER A 146 -7.66 14.77 -19.52
C SER A 146 -6.37 15.13 -20.26
N PHE A 147 -6.11 16.38 -20.53
CA PHE A 147 -4.90 16.82 -21.19
C PHE A 147 -4.36 18.12 -20.62
N GLN A 148 -3.08 18.40 -20.86
CA GLN A 148 -2.42 19.66 -20.49
C GLN A 148 -2.41 20.60 -21.68
N ASN A 149 -2.75 21.85 -21.44
CA ASN A 149 -2.59 22.91 -22.42
C ASN A 149 -1.21 23.60 -22.25
N PHE A 150 -0.55 23.85 -23.37
CA PHE A 150 0.72 24.56 -23.41
C PHE A 150 0.61 25.72 -24.38
N ALA A 151 1.25 26.82 -24.04
CA ALA A 151 1.43 27.95 -24.94
C ALA A 151 2.88 28.46 -24.86
N TYR A 152 3.41 28.91 -25.99
CA TYR A 152 4.70 29.59 -26.06
C TYR A 152 4.51 31.10 -25.91
N ASP A 153 5.22 31.68 -24.96
CA ASP A 153 5.23 33.13 -24.74
C ASP A 153 6.42 33.74 -25.49
N GLN A 154 6.15 34.38 -26.60
CA GLN A 154 7.17 34.97 -27.46
C GLN A 154 7.91 36.17 -26.81
N ASP A 155 7.22 36.91 -25.96
CA ASP A 155 7.82 38.08 -25.29
C ASP A 155 8.81 37.68 -24.20
N ARG A 156 8.70 36.44 -23.71
CA ARG A 156 9.48 35.89 -22.60
C ARG A 156 10.37 34.73 -22.98
N ASP A 157 10.33 34.33 -24.25
CA ASP A 157 11.16 33.27 -24.82
C ASP A 157 11.14 31.96 -24.02
N TYR A 158 9.96 31.55 -23.52
CA TYR A 158 9.75 30.28 -22.86
C TYR A 158 8.36 29.69 -23.17
N VAL A 159 8.18 28.38 -22.88
CA VAL A 159 6.92 27.69 -23.03
C VAL A 159 6.12 27.79 -21.74
N ASN A 160 4.96 28.43 -21.81
CA ASN A 160 3.98 28.46 -20.76
C ASN A 160 3.05 27.25 -20.89
N ARG A 161 2.76 26.56 -19.79
CA ARG A 161 1.89 25.36 -19.83
C ARG A 161 0.44 25.68 -20.08
N ILE A 162 0.00 26.86 -19.71
CA ILE A 162 -1.37 27.30 -19.93
C ILE A 162 -1.35 28.79 -20.31
N ASP A 163 -1.91 29.11 -21.47
CA ASP A 163 -2.23 30.49 -21.84
C ASP A 163 -3.72 30.71 -21.55
N PHE A 164 -4.00 31.54 -20.58
CA PHE A 164 -5.37 31.90 -20.22
C PHE A 164 -5.89 33.13 -20.99
N GLY A 165 -5.10 33.69 -21.90
CA GLY A 165 -5.46 34.90 -22.63
C GLY A 165 -5.69 36.12 -21.73
N ALA A 166 -5.40 36.03 -20.46
CA ALA A 166 -5.49 37.11 -19.49
C ALA A 166 -4.11 37.36 -18.89
N PRO A 167 -3.75 38.59 -18.61
CA PRO A 167 -2.54 38.88 -17.89
C PRO A 167 -2.63 38.24 -16.51
N PHE A 168 -1.68 37.37 -16.17
CA PHE A 168 -1.52 36.89 -14.79
C PHE A 168 -1.40 38.13 -13.89
N ASP A 169 -2.05 38.08 -12.75
CA ASP A 169 -1.87 39.06 -11.72
C ASP A 169 -0.38 39.17 -11.35
N SER A 170 0.01 40.30 -10.84
CA SER A 170 1.40 40.67 -10.50
C SER A 170 2.08 39.67 -9.53
N ALA A 171 1.34 38.78 -8.89
CA ALA A 171 1.87 37.70 -8.09
C ALA A 171 2.54 36.58 -8.90
N PHE A 172 2.25 36.50 -10.19
CA PHE A 172 2.83 35.54 -11.13
C PHE A 172 3.79 36.31 -12.08
N VAL A 173 4.78 36.94 -11.52
CA VAL A 173 5.78 37.66 -12.33
C VAL A 173 6.74 36.65 -12.92
N SER A 174 6.66 36.44 -14.21
CA SER A 174 7.70 35.77 -14.97
C SER A 174 8.79 36.73 -15.35
N GLU A 175 10.02 36.39 -15.07
CA GLU A 175 11.20 37.10 -15.46
C GLU A 175 11.74 36.59 -16.81
N PRO A 176 12.30 37.44 -17.67
CA PRO A 176 12.86 37.00 -18.95
C PRO A 176 14.00 36.02 -18.78
N ILE A 177 14.08 35.07 -19.70
CA ILE A 177 15.23 34.14 -19.80
C ILE A 177 16.49 34.94 -20.01
N GLY A 178 17.53 34.68 -19.22
CA GLY A 178 18.83 35.35 -19.31
C GLY A 178 19.24 36.08 -18.05
N THR A 179 18.34 36.21 -17.09
CA THR A 179 18.65 36.50 -15.71
C THR A 179 18.88 35.19 -14.95
N SER A 180 19.39 35.21 -13.76
CA SER A 180 19.76 33.99 -13.06
C SER A 180 18.58 33.01 -12.98
N TYR A 181 18.85 31.69 -13.01
CA TYR A 181 17.86 30.60 -12.90
C TYR A 181 16.88 30.76 -11.74
N SER A 182 17.25 31.57 -10.74
CA SER A 182 16.41 31.86 -9.57
C SER A 182 15.24 32.82 -9.86
N GLN A 183 15.19 33.44 -11.04
CA GLN A 183 14.16 34.39 -11.40
C GLN A 183 13.19 33.86 -12.47
N LEU A 184 13.36 32.65 -12.85
CA LEU A 184 12.77 32.09 -14.06
C LEU A 184 11.33 31.69 -13.93
N PHE A 185 10.58 31.86 -12.91
CA PHE A 185 9.32 31.17 -13.02
C PHE A 185 8.12 31.73 -12.30
N THR A 186 7.24 32.14 -13.15
CA THR A 186 5.83 31.85 -12.96
C THR A 186 5.44 30.74 -13.92
N ALA A 187 5.68 29.52 -13.57
CA ALA A 187 5.15 28.40 -14.32
C ALA A 187 3.82 27.99 -13.68
N TYR A 188 2.78 27.93 -14.48
CA TYR A 188 1.47 27.48 -14.07
C TYR A 188 1.07 26.28 -14.92
N PHE A 189 0.55 25.22 -14.30
CA PHE A 189 0.08 24.05 -15.01
C PHE A 189 -1.25 23.57 -14.44
N ALA A 190 -2.05 22.94 -15.27
CA ALA A 190 -3.23 22.22 -14.84
C ALA A 190 -3.44 20.96 -15.68
N ASN A 191 -4.06 19.97 -15.09
CA ASN A 191 -4.43 18.72 -15.71
C ASN A 191 -5.75 18.22 -15.14
N THR A 192 -6.65 17.79 -16.00
CA THR A 192 -7.91 17.16 -15.60
C THR A 192 -7.82 15.65 -15.74
N PHE A 193 -8.56 14.94 -14.90
CA PHE A 193 -8.77 13.51 -15.03
C PHE A 193 -10.25 13.18 -14.81
N ASP A 194 -10.70 12.17 -15.54
CA ASP A 194 -12.04 11.61 -15.44
C ASP A 194 -11.92 10.11 -15.77
N ASN A 195 -11.99 9.29 -14.75
CA ASN A 195 -11.73 7.87 -14.81
C ASN A 195 -12.89 7.11 -14.16
N THR A 196 -13.40 6.11 -14.84
CA THR A 196 -14.42 5.22 -14.27
C THR A 196 -13.97 3.78 -14.41
N ASP A 197 -13.89 3.09 -13.27
CA ASP A 197 -13.63 1.66 -13.18
C ASP A 197 -14.91 0.94 -12.79
N GLU A 198 -15.18 -0.18 -13.43
CA GLU A 198 -16.37 -0.99 -13.21
C GLU A 198 -15.98 -2.42 -12.84
N LEU A 199 -16.66 -2.96 -11.85
CA LEU A 199 -16.57 -4.35 -11.44
C LEU A 199 -17.94 -4.99 -11.47
N GLN A 200 -18.05 -6.17 -12.05
CA GLN A 200 -19.28 -6.97 -11.98
C GLN A 200 -18.94 -8.40 -11.63
N SER A 201 -19.79 -9.01 -10.82
CA SER A 201 -19.54 -10.34 -10.30
C SER A 201 -20.80 -11.19 -10.34
N TYR A 202 -20.65 -12.42 -10.76
CA TYR A 202 -21.66 -13.47 -10.63
C TYR A 202 -21.12 -14.52 -9.68
N PHE A 203 -21.90 -14.90 -8.68
CA PHE A 203 -21.44 -15.88 -7.71
C PHE A 203 -22.53 -16.84 -7.27
N ALA A 204 -22.11 -18.04 -6.91
CA ALA A 204 -22.95 -19.02 -6.28
C ALA A 204 -22.16 -19.78 -5.21
N ARG A 205 -22.80 -20.06 -4.09
CA ARG A 205 -22.26 -20.88 -2.99
C ARG A 205 -23.29 -21.89 -2.54
N VAL A 206 -22.84 -23.09 -2.31
CA VAL A 206 -23.62 -24.18 -1.70
C VAL A 206 -22.91 -24.64 -0.45
N ASN A 207 -23.61 -24.60 0.69
CA ASN A 207 -23.19 -25.28 1.92
C ASN A 207 -24.13 -26.44 2.16
N TYR A 208 -23.56 -27.61 2.39
CA TYR A 208 -24.30 -28.83 2.71
C TYR A 208 -23.73 -29.43 3.98
N THR A 209 -24.57 -29.55 4.99
CA THR A 209 -24.24 -30.21 6.26
C THR A 209 -24.98 -31.54 6.34
N LEU A 210 -24.26 -32.62 6.60
CA LEU A 210 -24.78 -33.95 6.73
C LEU A 210 -24.54 -34.46 8.16
N ALA A 211 -25.61 -34.90 8.81
CA ALA A 211 -25.61 -35.47 10.16
C ALA A 211 -24.94 -34.58 11.23
N ASP A 212 -24.91 -33.26 11.00
CA ASP A 212 -24.18 -32.27 11.78
C ASP A 212 -22.66 -32.55 11.94
N LYS A 213 -22.15 -33.54 11.22
CA LYS A 213 -20.76 -34.02 11.28
C LYS A 213 -19.93 -33.62 10.08
N TYR A 214 -20.51 -33.67 8.87
CA TYR A 214 -19.80 -33.47 7.61
C TYR A 214 -20.31 -32.21 6.91
N LEU A 215 -19.42 -31.25 6.73
CA LEU A 215 -19.75 -29.97 6.12
C LEU A 215 -19.02 -29.84 4.77
N PHE A 216 -19.77 -29.56 3.73
CA PHE A 216 -19.26 -29.33 2.39
C PHE A 216 -19.62 -27.92 1.94
N THR A 217 -18.65 -27.21 1.40
CA THR A 217 -18.86 -25.90 0.78
C THR A 217 -18.31 -25.91 -0.63
N GLY A 218 -19.10 -25.48 -1.59
CA GLY A 218 -18.66 -25.20 -2.96
C GLY A 218 -18.99 -23.76 -3.30
N THR A 219 -18.04 -23.03 -3.84
CA THR A 219 -18.25 -21.65 -4.32
C THR A 219 -17.71 -21.52 -5.73
N PHE A 220 -18.45 -20.84 -6.56
CA PHE A 220 -17.99 -20.39 -7.88
C PHE A 220 -18.23 -18.90 -8.02
N ARG A 221 -17.22 -18.18 -8.53
CA ARG A 221 -17.29 -16.75 -8.74
C ARG A 221 -16.69 -16.41 -10.11
N ALA A 222 -17.39 -15.56 -10.86
CA ALA A 222 -16.91 -14.96 -12.09
C ALA A 222 -16.91 -13.44 -11.91
N ASP A 223 -15.73 -12.83 -11.91
CA ASP A 223 -15.53 -11.40 -11.71
C ASP A 223 -15.03 -10.75 -12.98
N GLY A 224 -15.75 -9.75 -13.45
CA GLY A 224 -15.38 -8.93 -14.58
C GLY A 224 -14.92 -7.55 -14.14
N SER A 225 -13.83 -7.04 -14.72
CA SER A 225 -13.27 -5.74 -14.44
C SER A 225 -12.99 -4.95 -15.71
N SER A 226 -13.36 -3.68 -15.73
CA SER A 226 -13.03 -2.75 -16.82
C SER A 226 -11.54 -2.38 -16.87
N THR A 227 -10.76 -2.79 -15.88
CA THR A 227 -9.31 -2.57 -15.85
C THR A 227 -8.56 -3.41 -16.88
N PHE A 228 -9.14 -4.54 -17.29
CA PHE A 228 -8.59 -5.47 -18.27
C PHE A 228 -9.19 -5.28 -19.68
N GLY A 229 -8.42 -5.67 -20.69
CA GLY A 229 -8.89 -5.65 -22.08
C GLY A 229 -10.06 -6.62 -22.33
N PRO A 230 -10.82 -6.43 -23.41
CA PRO A 230 -12.08 -7.16 -23.66
C PRO A 230 -11.97 -8.68 -23.64
N GLU A 231 -10.80 -9.24 -23.98
CA GLU A 231 -10.57 -10.68 -24.01
C GLU A 231 -10.31 -11.28 -22.62
N ASN A 232 -9.85 -10.47 -21.64
CA ASN A 232 -9.40 -10.93 -20.33
C ASN A 232 -10.16 -10.28 -19.17
N GLN A 233 -11.30 -9.65 -19.45
CA GLN A 233 -12.07 -8.94 -18.41
C GLN A 233 -12.53 -9.86 -17.29
N TYR A 234 -12.89 -11.11 -17.60
CA TYR A 234 -13.44 -12.04 -16.64
C TYR A 234 -12.40 -13.02 -16.10
N GLY A 235 -12.29 -13.05 -14.75
CA GLY A 235 -11.63 -14.10 -14.01
C GLY A 235 -12.64 -15.08 -13.41
N TYR A 236 -12.25 -16.36 -13.27
CA TYR A 236 -13.09 -17.43 -12.75
C TYR A 236 -12.43 -18.06 -11.53
N PHE A 237 -13.13 -18.03 -10.41
CA PHE A 237 -12.59 -18.34 -9.10
C PHE A 237 -13.42 -19.43 -8.39
N PRO A 238 -13.19 -20.71 -8.72
CA PRO A 238 -13.81 -21.81 -8.02
C PRO A 238 -13.13 -22.04 -6.66
N SER A 239 -13.91 -22.47 -5.65
CA SER A 239 -13.36 -22.96 -4.38
C SER A 239 -14.24 -24.06 -3.80
N GLY A 240 -13.60 -24.94 -3.00
CA GLY A 240 -14.26 -26.01 -2.28
C GLY A 240 -13.65 -26.19 -0.89
N ALA A 241 -14.49 -26.53 0.08
CA ALA A 241 -14.04 -26.88 1.42
C ALA A 241 -14.83 -28.05 1.96
N PHE A 242 -14.15 -28.82 2.79
CA PHE A 242 -14.71 -29.92 3.56
C PHE A 242 -14.32 -29.76 5.02
N ALA A 243 -15.27 -29.98 5.93
CA ALA A 243 -14.96 -30.06 7.35
C ALA A 243 -15.64 -31.29 7.97
N TRP A 244 -14.91 -31.98 8.86
CA TRP A 244 -15.40 -33.10 9.62
C TRP A 244 -15.35 -32.76 11.12
N GLN A 245 -16.50 -32.70 11.73
CA GLN A 245 -16.68 -32.53 13.18
C GLN A 245 -16.47 -33.87 13.88
N ILE A 246 -15.22 -34.24 14.13
CA ILE A 246 -14.82 -35.54 14.67
C ILE A 246 -15.34 -35.72 16.10
N HIS A 247 -15.49 -34.61 16.85
CA HIS A 247 -16.00 -34.62 18.20
C HIS A 247 -17.48 -35.06 18.30
N GLU A 248 -18.23 -35.00 17.19
CA GLU A 248 -19.59 -35.48 17.10
C GLU A 248 -19.69 -37.01 16.87
N GLU A 249 -18.53 -37.71 16.73
CA GLU A 249 -18.51 -39.16 16.53
C GLU A 249 -18.54 -39.91 17.85
N ASP A 250 -19.26 -41.04 17.91
CA ASP A 250 -19.48 -41.82 19.09
C ASP A 250 -18.21 -42.42 19.73
N PHE A 251 -17.10 -42.45 18.99
CA PHE A 251 -15.81 -42.97 19.48
C PHE A 251 -14.96 -41.92 20.21
N ILE A 252 -15.38 -40.64 20.23
CA ILE A 252 -14.69 -39.57 20.94
C ILE A 252 -15.23 -39.44 22.36
N GLY A 253 -14.34 -39.31 23.34
CA GLY A 253 -14.73 -39.19 24.75
C GLY A 253 -15.09 -37.75 25.14
N ASP A 254 -15.88 -37.62 26.21
CA ASP A 254 -16.47 -36.34 26.70
C ASP A 254 -15.45 -35.24 27.06
N ASN A 255 -14.18 -35.57 27.22
CA ASN A 255 -13.12 -34.59 27.49
C ASN A 255 -12.71 -33.76 26.29
N VAL A 256 -13.09 -34.17 25.07
CA VAL A 256 -12.84 -33.45 23.81
C VAL A 256 -14.09 -32.67 23.46
N SER A 257 -14.07 -31.38 23.69
CA SER A 257 -15.21 -30.50 23.40
C SER A 257 -15.24 -30.07 21.93
N THR A 258 -14.06 -29.96 21.31
CA THR A 258 -13.93 -29.63 19.88
C THR A 258 -12.83 -30.47 19.26
N LEU A 259 -13.11 -31.14 18.16
CA LEU A 259 -12.12 -31.75 17.27
C LEU A 259 -12.67 -31.70 15.85
N LYS A 260 -12.11 -30.85 15.01
CA LYS A 260 -12.60 -30.61 13.66
C LYS A 260 -11.44 -30.58 12.67
N LEU A 261 -11.51 -31.44 11.68
CA LEU A 261 -10.60 -31.41 10.52
C LEU A 261 -11.20 -30.51 9.44
N ARG A 262 -10.36 -29.65 8.85
CA ARG A 262 -10.73 -28.75 7.75
C ARG A 262 -9.79 -28.95 6.57
N LEU A 263 -10.36 -29.06 5.38
CA LEU A 263 -9.64 -29.09 4.11
C LEU A 263 -10.24 -28.02 3.21
N GLY A 264 -9.40 -27.24 2.55
CA GLY A 264 -9.85 -26.20 1.64
C GLY A 264 -8.94 -26.06 0.44
N ALA A 265 -9.52 -25.78 -0.71
CA ALA A 265 -8.79 -25.36 -1.90
C ALA A 265 -9.62 -24.36 -2.70
N GLY A 266 -8.96 -23.34 -3.24
CA GLY A 266 -9.64 -22.34 -4.04
C GLY A 266 -8.68 -21.49 -4.85
N VAL A 267 -9.22 -20.88 -5.91
CA VAL A 267 -8.50 -19.88 -6.72
C VAL A 267 -9.04 -18.50 -6.37
N VAL A 268 -8.13 -17.54 -6.18
CA VAL A 268 -8.44 -16.14 -5.91
C VAL A 268 -7.76 -15.27 -6.96
N GLY A 269 -8.51 -14.31 -7.52
CA GLY A 269 -7.98 -13.32 -8.46
C GLY A 269 -7.54 -12.04 -7.76
N ASN A 270 -6.51 -11.42 -8.30
CA ASN A 270 -6.02 -10.12 -7.87
C ASN A 270 -5.85 -9.19 -9.07
N GLN A 271 -6.23 -7.93 -8.90
CA GLN A 271 -6.01 -6.83 -9.85
C GLN A 271 -5.42 -5.59 -9.16
N GLU A 272 -5.01 -5.71 -7.91
CA GLU A 272 -4.51 -4.59 -7.12
C GLU A 272 -3.25 -4.00 -7.74
N GLY A 273 -3.09 -2.68 -7.63
CA GLY A 273 -1.95 -1.95 -8.22
C GLY A 273 -2.15 -1.53 -9.68
N LEU A 274 -3.14 -2.07 -10.40
CA LEU A 274 -3.48 -1.60 -11.73
C LEU A 274 -4.22 -0.27 -11.67
N GLY A 275 -3.74 0.69 -12.47
CA GLY A 275 -4.46 1.94 -12.70
C GLY A 275 -5.51 1.82 -13.80
N TYR A 276 -6.26 2.89 -13.98
CA TYR A 276 -7.24 3.03 -15.05
C TYR A 276 -6.62 2.87 -16.44
N ALA A 277 -7.29 2.12 -17.29
CA ALA A 277 -7.05 2.07 -18.76
C ALA A 277 -5.64 1.66 -19.19
N ASN A 278 -4.96 0.76 -18.44
CA ASN A 278 -3.62 0.25 -18.83
C ASN A 278 -3.62 -0.55 -20.14
N PHE A 279 -4.77 -1.02 -20.60
CA PHE A 279 -4.93 -1.72 -21.88
C PHE A 279 -5.31 -0.77 -23.02
N ILE A 280 -5.77 0.47 -22.73
CA ILE A 280 -6.26 1.41 -23.75
C ILE A 280 -5.12 2.27 -24.25
N ARG A 281 -4.97 2.31 -25.58
CA ARG A 281 -4.07 3.24 -26.25
C ARG A 281 -4.67 4.64 -26.22
N ARG A 282 -4.10 5.52 -25.42
CA ARG A 282 -4.55 6.91 -25.24
C ARG A 282 -3.54 7.89 -25.81
N THR A 283 -4.05 8.95 -26.42
CA THR A 283 -3.25 10.08 -26.91
C THR A 283 -3.72 11.36 -26.25
N ARG A 284 -2.79 12.29 -26.08
CA ARG A 284 -3.08 13.66 -25.67
C ARG A 284 -2.39 14.64 -26.60
N PHE A 285 -2.88 15.87 -26.66
CA PHE A 285 -2.12 16.94 -27.26
C PHE A 285 -0.94 17.27 -26.33
N SER A 286 0.28 17.11 -26.79
CA SER A 286 1.44 17.17 -25.92
C SER A 286 2.46 18.22 -26.30
N ASP A 287 2.56 18.56 -27.56
CA ASP A 287 3.66 19.40 -28.00
C ASP A 287 3.19 20.59 -28.82
N ILE A 288 3.75 21.71 -28.44
CA ILE A 288 3.80 22.89 -29.24
C ILE A 288 4.99 22.73 -30.17
N GLY A 289 4.73 22.48 -31.44
CA GLY A 289 5.75 22.58 -32.45
C GLY A 289 6.10 24.06 -32.60
N ILE A 290 7.33 24.40 -32.33
CA ILE A 290 7.88 25.71 -32.66
C ILE A 290 8.41 25.65 -34.10
N THR A 291 7.81 26.40 -34.99
CA THR A 291 8.30 26.51 -36.37
C THR A 291 9.51 27.46 -36.45
N ASP A 292 10.23 27.43 -37.57
CA ASP A 292 11.37 28.31 -37.84
C ASP A 292 11.08 29.82 -37.69
N ASN A 293 9.81 30.19 -37.60
CA ASN A 293 9.36 31.58 -37.40
C ASN A 293 8.81 31.79 -35.97
N LEU A 294 9.14 30.92 -35.02
CA LEU A 294 8.61 30.97 -33.65
C LEU A 294 7.07 30.95 -33.57
N THR A 295 6.42 30.48 -34.61
CA THR A 295 4.96 30.35 -34.60
C THR A 295 4.59 29.06 -33.89
N VAL A 296 3.71 29.16 -32.90
CA VAL A 296 3.14 27.99 -32.20
C VAL A 296 2.23 27.24 -33.18
N THR A 297 2.56 25.99 -33.44
CA THR A 297 1.69 25.09 -34.15
C THR A 297 1.28 23.94 -33.23
N ASN A 298 0.01 23.62 -33.21
CA ASN A 298 -0.46 22.36 -32.59
C ASN A 298 0.10 21.18 -33.38
N SER A 299 1.26 20.70 -33.03
CA SER A 299 2.03 19.83 -33.91
C SER A 299 1.90 18.35 -33.60
N GLY A 300 1.15 17.96 -32.61
CA GLY A 300 1.03 16.52 -32.45
C GLY A 300 0.23 16.01 -31.27
N THR A 301 -0.11 14.76 -31.39
CA THR A 301 -0.62 13.94 -30.29
C THR A 301 0.52 13.04 -29.81
N GLN A 302 0.69 12.93 -28.50
CA GLN A 302 1.62 12.01 -27.87
C GLN A 302 0.82 10.92 -27.15
N PHE A 303 1.35 9.70 -27.14
CA PHE A 303 0.78 8.65 -26.29
C PHE A 303 0.94 9.01 -24.81
N VAL A 304 -0.12 8.72 -24.03
CA VAL A 304 -0.13 9.02 -22.59
C VAL A 304 0.70 7.99 -21.80
N GLY A 305 0.78 6.77 -22.32
CA GLY A 305 1.50 5.67 -21.69
C GLY A 305 1.59 4.47 -22.62
N ASN A 306 2.42 3.50 -22.27
CA ASN A 306 2.43 2.20 -22.93
C ASN A 306 1.17 1.43 -22.53
N ASN A 307 0.49 0.82 -23.49
CA ASN A 307 -0.71 0.01 -23.25
C ASN A 307 -0.43 -1.48 -23.46
N ASN A 308 -1.14 -2.31 -22.72
CA ASN A 308 -1.07 -3.77 -22.82
C ASN A 308 -2.49 -4.36 -22.86
N GLU A 309 -2.95 -4.74 -24.06
CA GLU A 309 -4.28 -5.33 -24.28
C GLU A 309 -4.38 -6.77 -23.74
N ALA A 310 -3.23 -7.43 -23.52
CA ALA A 310 -3.15 -8.80 -23.02
C ALA A 310 -3.16 -8.92 -21.49
N LEU A 311 -3.28 -7.80 -20.77
CA LEU A 311 -3.38 -7.82 -19.31
C LEU A 311 -4.52 -8.70 -18.83
N GLN A 312 -4.22 -9.57 -17.87
CA GLN A 312 -5.16 -10.51 -17.26
C GLN A 312 -5.02 -10.54 -15.73
N TRP A 313 -5.97 -11.19 -15.08
CA TRP A 313 -5.98 -11.37 -13.63
C TRP A 313 -4.75 -12.15 -13.15
N GLU A 314 -4.09 -11.66 -12.12
CA GLU A 314 -3.18 -12.46 -11.30
C GLU A 314 -3.99 -13.48 -10.53
N SER A 315 -3.54 -14.73 -10.47
CA SER A 315 -4.28 -15.83 -9.86
C SER A 315 -3.49 -16.53 -8.77
N THR A 316 -4.11 -16.76 -7.62
CA THR A 316 -3.52 -17.51 -6.51
C THR A 316 -4.34 -18.75 -6.23
N LEU A 317 -3.72 -19.91 -6.36
CA LEU A 317 -4.23 -21.18 -5.84
C LEU A 317 -3.86 -21.29 -4.35
N ASP A 318 -4.85 -21.35 -3.49
CA ASP A 318 -4.71 -21.57 -2.04
C ASP A 318 -5.18 -22.97 -1.69
N VAL A 319 -4.33 -23.74 -1.03
CA VAL A 319 -4.65 -25.06 -0.47
C VAL A 319 -4.31 -25.03 1.01
N ASN A 320 -5.26 -25.43 1.86
CA ASN A 320 -5.08 -25.44 3.29
C ASN A 320 -5.66 -26.69 3.97
N ILE A 321 -5.01 -27.08 5.06
CA ILE A 321 -5.42 -28.16 5.94
C ILE A 321 -5.36 -27.63 7.37
N GLY A 322 -6.45 -27.79 8.13
CA GLY A 322 -6.50 -27.30 9.50
C GLY A 322 -7.16 -28.28 10.45
N VAL A 323 -6.76 -28.20 11.71
CA VAL A 323 -7.39 -28.92 12.82
C VAL A 323 -7.74 -27.90 13.89
N ASP A 324 -9.02 -27.86 14.29
CA ASP A 324 -9.47 -27.14 15.47
C ASP A 324 -9.66 -28.17 16.60
N PHE A 325 -9.18 -27.83 17.79
CA PHE A 325 -9.26 -28.69 18.95
C PHE A 325 -9.68 -27.94 20.20
N GLY A 326 -10.37 -28.60 21.09
CA GLY A 326 -10.80 -28.07 22.38
C GLY A 326 -10.98 -29.17 23.40
N PHE A 327 -10.60 -28.90 24.63
CA PHE A 327 -10.64 -29.83 25.75
C PHE A 327 -11.27 -29.19 26.99
N ASN A 328 -11.96 -29.99 27.80
CA ASN A 328 -12.56 -29.56 29.06
C ASN A 328 -13.51 -28.35 28.87
N ASN A 329 -14.51 -28.51 28.00
CA ASN A 329 -15.45 -27.46 27.60
C ASN A 329 -14.73 -26.22 27.03
N ASP A 330 -13.76 -26.44 26.12
CA ASP A 330 -12.94 -25.46 25.44
C ASP A 330 -12.08 -24.56 26.37
N ARG A 331 -11.89 -24.99 27.63
CA ARG A 331 -10.99 -24.32 28.56
C ARG A 331 -9.55 -24.26 28.02
N PHE A 332 -9.14 -25.29 27.30
CA PHE A 332 -7.96 -25.28 26.44
C PHE A 332 -8.42 -25.57 25.02
N ASN A 333 -8.22 -24.60 24.12
CA ASN A 333 -8.59 -24.76 22.72
C ASN A 333 -7.55 -24.10 21.80
N GLY A 334 -7.64 -24.43 20.54
CA GLY A 334 -6.74 -23.87 19.56
C GLY A 334 -7.01 -24.37 18.16
N SER A 335 -6.16 -23.91 17.24
CA SER A 335 -6.14 -24.37 15.87
C SER A 335 -4.71 -24.53 15.36
N PHE A 336 -4.53 -25.49 14.48
CA PHE A 336 -3.30 -25.72 13.75
C PHE A 336 -3.63 -25.77 12.27
N ASN A 337 -2.93 -24.96 11.45
CA ASN A 337 -3.13 -24.86 10.01
C ASN A 337 -1.82 -25.05 9.26
N LEU A 338 -1.91 -25.74 8.13
CA LEU A 338 -0.89 -25.81 7.09
C LEU A 338 -1.48 -25.20 5.83
N TYR A 339 -0.72 -24.34 5.15
CA TYR A 339 -1.17 -23.75 3.90
C TYR A 339 -0.06 -23.69 2.85
N ARG A 340 -0.49 -23.68 1.59
CA ARG A 340 0.34 -23.37 0.43
C ARG A 340 -0.47 -22.53 -0.54
N LYS A 341 0.08 -21.37 -0.87
CA LYS A 341 -0.44 -20.41 -1.85
C LYS A 341 0.54 -20.33 -3.01
N GLU A 342 0.06 -20.55 -4.22
CA GLU A 342 0.86 -20.42 -5.43
C GLU A 342 0.23 -19.36 -6.31
N THR A 343 0.96 -18.26 -6.53
CA THR A 343 0.52 -17.12 -7.34
C THR A 343 1.20 -17.19 -8.70
N THR A 344 0.40 -17.08 -9.75
CA THR A 344 0.81 -17.08 -11.17
C THR A 344 0.29 -15.82 -11.87
N ASP A 345 0.80 -15.57 -13.06
CA ASP A 345 0.42 -14.39 -13.85
C ASP A 345 0.63 -13.07 -13.10
N LEU A 346 1.75 -12.97 -12.38
CA LEU A 346 2.08 -11.84 -11.50
C LEU A 346 1.98 -10.50 -12.25
N LEU A 347 1.24 -9.56 -11.70
CA LEU A 347 1.10 -8.21 -12.25
C LEU A 347 2.29 -7.35 -11.86
N LEU A 348 3.09 -6.95 -12.84
CA LEU A 348 4.32 -6.19 -12.64
C LEU A 348 4.35 -4.93 -13.50
N LEU A 349 4.92 -3.86 -12.95
CA LEU A 349 5.37 -2.71 -13.71
C LEU A 349 6.79 -3.01 -14.22
N SER A 350 6.93 -3.29 -15.50
CA SER A 350 8.19 -3.70 -16.13
C SER A 350 8.75 -2.59 -17.00
N THR A 351 10.08 -2.56 -17.15
CA THR A 351 10.77 -1.67 -18.07
C THR A 351 10.83 -2.30 -19.46
N LEU A 352 10.48 -1.53 -20.48
CA LEU A 352 10.55 -1.94 -21.87
C LEU A 352 11.88 -1.55 -22.48
N ALA A 353 12.50 -2.48 -23.20
CA ALA A 353 13.72 -2.21 -23.98
C ALA A 353 13.46 -1.25 -25.17
N ALA A 354 12.23 -1.23 -25.67
CA ALA A 354 11.78 -0.35 -26.74
C ALA A 354 10.39 0.19 -26.40
N PRO A 355 10.30 1.28 -25.65
CA PRO A 355 9.03 1.86 -25.25
C PRO A 355 8.27 2.43 -26.44
N GLN A 356 6.94 2.31 -26.43
CA GLN A 356 6.06 2.92 -27.44
C GLN A 356 6.01 4.44 -27.29
N VAL A 357 6.30 4.94 -26.08
CA VAL A 357 6.27 6.35 -25.74
C VAL A 357 7.68 6.77 -25.29
N PRO A 358 8.34 7.66 -26.02
CA PRO A 358 9.64 8.19 -25.59
C PRO A 358 9.57 8.80 -24.19
N GLY A 359 10.48 8.37 -23.32
CA GLY A 359 10.54 8.85 -21.92
C GLY A 359 9.55 8.16 -20.96
N ILE A 360 8.73 7.22 -21.43
CA ILE A 360 7.92 6.34 -20.60
C ILE A 360 8.37 4.91 -20.85
N GLU A 361 9.29 4.44 -20.05
CA GLU A 361 9.95 3.16 -20.25
C GLU A 361 9.21 1.99 -19.57
N THR A 362 8.11 2.25 -18.88
CA THR A 362 7.40 1.25 -18.08
C THR A 362 6.07 0.84 -18.69
N ILE A 363 5.68 -0.43 -18.46
CA ILE A 363 4.39 -1.00 -18.85
C ILE A 363 3.93 -1.99 -17.78
N PHE A 364 2.62 -2.03 -17.51
CA PHE A 364 2.04 -3.13 -16.76
C PHE A 364 1.91 -4.38 -17.63
N GLN A 365 2.41 -5.49 -17.13
CA GLN A 365 2.31 -6.79 -17.80
C GLN A 365 2.22 -7.93 -16.78
N ASN A 366 1.64 -9.04 -17.22
CA ASN A 366 1.68 -10.28 -16.46
C ASN A 366 3.03 -10.98 -16.70
N LEU A 367 3.64 -11.44 -15.62
CA LEU A 367 4.77 -12.37 -15.68
C LEU A 367 4.21 -13.79 -15.74
N THR A 368 3.96 -14.27 -16.96
CA THR A 368 3.28 -15.55 -17.21
C THR A 368 4.15 -16.77 -16.95
N ASP A 369 5.48 -16.60 -16.97
CA ASP A 369 6.49 -17.59 -16.60
C ASP A 369 6.87 -17.53 -15.11
N GLY A 370 6.36 -16.53 -14.38
CA GLY A 370 6.66 -16.30 -12.98
C GLY A 370 5.70 -16.99 -12.03
N LYS A 371 6.25 -17.62 -11.00
CA LYS A 371 5.47 -18.20 -9.89
C LYS A 371 6.06 -17.79 -8.55
N VAL A 372 5.18 -17.38 -7.63
CA VAL A 372 5.55 -17.11 -6.25
C VAL A 372 4.79 -18.04 -5.33
N VAL A 373 5.50 -18.69 -4.43
CA VAL A 373 4.90 -19.55 -3.41
C VAL A 373 5.05 -18.93 -2.04
N ASN A 374 3.97 -18.98 -1.27
CA ASN A 374 3.94 -18.78 0.16
C ASN A 374 3.40 -20.05 0.81
N GLN A 375 4.16 -20.66 1.70
CA GLN A 375 3.73 -21.85 2.42
C GLN A 375 4.14 -21.76 3.88
N GLY A 376 3.31 -22.29 4.75
CA GLY A 376 3.59 -22.11 6.16
C GLY A 376 2.69 -22.88 7.09
N VAL A 377 2.92 -22.58 8.37
CA VAL A 377 2.27 -23.21 9.51
C VAL A 377 1.74 -22.10 10.41
N GLU A 378 0.52 -22.27 10.90
CA GLU A 378 -0.08 -21.37 11.88
C GLU A 378 -0.57 -22.17 13.08
N LEU A 379 -0.29 -21.68 14.28
CA LEU A 379 -0.77 -22.22 15.54
C LEU A 379 -1.43 -21.13 16.36
N ALA A 380 -2.65 -21.35 16.80
CA ALA A 380 -3.34 -20.52 17.76
C ALA A 380 -3.72 -21.36 18.98
N LEU A 381 -3.46 -20.85 20.18
CA LEU A 381 -3.75 -21.50 21.45
C LEU A 381 -4.47 -20.52 22.38
N ASN A 382 -5.52 -20.97 23.03
CA ASN A 382 -6.22 -20.23 24.06
C ASN A 382 -6.31 -21.10 25.31
N TYR A 383 -6.06 -20.50 26.47
CA TYR A 383 -6.15 -21.20 27.74
C TYR A 383 -6.72 -20.33 28.86
N ASP A 384 -7.77 -20.81 29.49
CA ASP A 384 -8.37 -20.22 30.68
C ASP A 384 -7.73 -20.84 31.92
N PHE A 385 -6.72 -20.17 32.47
CA PHE A 385 -5.96 -20.66 33.64
C PHE A 385 -6.84 -20.72 34.88
N VAL A 386 -7.62 -19.66 35.11
CA VAL A 386 -8.47 -19.50 36.28
C VAL A 386 -9.80 -18.91 35.84
N GLN A 387 -10.89 -19.53 36.32
CA GLN A 387 -12.25 -19.04 36.16
C GLN A 387 -12.99 -19.19 37.49
N THR A 388 -12.98 -18.16 38.33
CA THR A 388 -13.75 -18.04 39.56
C THR A 388 -14.63 -16.79 39.53
N GLU A 389 -15.57 -16.67 40.47
CA GLU A 389 -16.43 -15.48 40.58
C GLU A 389 -15.62 -14.19 40.74
N ASP A 390 -14.53 -14.23 41.55
CA ASP A 390 -13.73 -13.05 41.89
C ASP A 390 -12.50 -12.88 41.01
N PHE A 391 -12.02 -13.93 40.34
CA PHE A 391 -10.78 -13.87 39.57
C PHE A 391 -10.85 -14.74 38.33
N THR A 392 -10.55 -14.12 37.17
CA THR A 392 -10.34 -14.82 35.92
C THR A 392 -8.95 -14.51 35.39
N PHE A 393 -8.31 -15.49 34.75
CA PHE A 393 -7.06 -15.29 34.03
C PHE A 393 -7.03 -16.17 32.79
N SER A 394 -6.86 -15.54 31.62
CA SER A 394 -6.77 -16.23 30.33
C SER A 394 -5.58 -15.71 29.51
N SER A 395 -5.10 -16.55 28.62
CA SER A 395 -4.07 -16.21 27.63
C SER A 395 -4.46 -16.73 26.26
N SER A 396 -4.19 -15.90 25.24
CA SER A 396 -4.24 -16.28 23.84
C SER A 396 -2.87 -16.08 23.22
N PHE A 397 -2.36 -17.13 22.58
CA PHE A 397 -1.08 -17.13 21.89
C PHE A 397 -1.30 -17.54 20.44
N ASN A 398 -0.66 -16.84 19.51
CA ASN A 398 -0.62 -17.23 18.12
C ASN A 398 0.80 -17.07 17.56
N VAL A 399 1.17 -17.97 16.66
CA VAL A 399 2.43 -17.93 15.94
C VAL A 399 2.21 -18.45 14.53
N ALA A 400 2.82 -17.77 13.57
CA ALA A 400 2.83 -18.19 12.17
C ALA A 400 4.27 -18.19 11.65
N TYR A 401 4.58 -19.22 10.87
CA TYR A 401 5.79 -19.32 10.04
C TYR A 401 5.37 -19.28 8.58
N ASN A 402 6.01 -18.44 7.79
CA ASN A 402 5.81 -18.34 6.36
C ASN A 402 7.15 -18.48 5.62
N HIS A 403 7.20 -19.36 4.65
CA HIS A 403 8.30 -19.43 3.70
C HIS A 403 7.81 -18.91 2.35
N ASN A 404 8.49 -17.87 1.85
CA ASN A 404 8.23 -17.26 0.56
C ASN A 404 9.35 -17.63 -0.42
N GLU A 405 8.99 -17.94 -1.68
CA GLU A 405 9.96 -18.25 -2.71
C GLU A 405 9.42 -17.91 -4.11
N VAL A 406 10.26 -17.32 -4.94
CA VAL A 406 10.03 -17.20 -6.39
C VAL A 406 10.48 -18.50 -7.02
N LEU A 407 9.54 -19.35 -7.46
CA LEU A 407 9.88 -20.68 -7.98
C LEU A 407 10.41 -20.64 -9.41
N ASP A 408 9.84 -19.78 -10.24
CA ASP A 408 10.10 -19.78 -11.67
C ASP A 408 10.00 -18.37 -12.22
N THR A 409 11.00 -17.96 -12.97
CA THR A 409 11.03 -16.80 -13.86
C THR A 409 12.38 -16.72 -14.54
N ASP A 410 12.41 -16.42 -15.83
CA ASP A 410 13.64 -16.11 -16.57
C ASP A 410 14.11 -14.66 -16.36
N ARG A 411 13.35 -13.87 -15.62
CA ARG A 411 13.64 -12.45 -15.41
C ARG A 411 14.43 -12.24 -14.12
N ILE A 412 15.35 -11.30 -14.21
CA ILE A 412 16.04 -10.71 -13.06
C ILE A 412 15.62 -9.25 -12.99
N ILE A 413 14.99 -8.86 -11.87
CA ILE A 413 14.45 -7.52 -11.69
C ILE A 413 15.03 -6.92 -10.40
N ASP A 414 15.81 -5.85 -10.54
CA ASP A 414 16.27 -5.10 -9.38
C ASP A 414 15.11 -4.29 -8.78
N THR A 415 14.93 -4.40 -7.48
CA THR A 415 13.85 -3.81 -6.69
C THR A 415 14.39 -3.09 -5.46
N GLY A 416 13.53 -2.47 -4.67
CA GLY A 416 13.96 -1.73 -3.48
C GLY A 416 14.86 -0.55 -3.84
N PRO A 417 14.39 0.44 -4.63
CA PRO A 417 15.20 1.58 -5.02
C PRO A 417 15.60 2.40 -3.80
N ILE A 418 16.90 2.72 -3.73
CA ILE A 418 17.50 3.55 -2.69
C ILE A 418 17.80 4.93 -3.31
N ASN A 419 17.22 5.96 -2.73
CA ASN A 419 17.50 7.34 -3.06
C ASN A 419 18.23 7.99 -1.89
N GLY A 420 19.43 8.41 -2.09
CA GLY A 420 20.25 9.01 -1.04
C GLY A 420 21.38 9.83 -1.61
N ASN A 421 22.26 10.25 -0.73
CA ASN A 421 23.40 11.07 -1.04
C ASN A 421 24.44 10.31 -1.87
N GLY A 422 24.58 10.66 -3.13
CA GLY A 422 25.49 9.98 -4.05
C GLY A 422 24.94 8.68 -4.65
N LEU A 423 23.70 8.32 -4.36
CA LEU A 423 23.03 7.15 -4.91
C LEU A 423 22.02 7.58 -5.98
N THR A 424 22.25 7.17 -7.21
CA THR A 424 21.35 7.38 -8.35
C THR A 424 21.10 6.05 -9.02
N GLY A 425 19.84 5.61 -9.09
CA GLY A 425 19.48 4.33 -9.69
C GLY A 425 20.03 3.11 -8.93
N ALA A 426 20.27 3.24 -7.63
CA ALA A 426 20.72 2.15 -6.78
C ALA A 426 19.52 1.34 -6.26
N PHE A 427 19.72 0.03 -6.17
CA PHE A 427 18.73 -0.93 -5.68
C PHE A 427 19.34 -1.78 -4.57
N ALA A 428 18.56 -2.15 -3.58
CA ALA A 428 18.99 -2.99 -2.47
C ALA A 428 18.55 -4.44 -2.60
N GLN A 429 17.54 -4.70 -3.43
CA GLN A 429 16.88 -6.00 -3.53
C GLN A 429 16.83 -6.48 -4.98
N ARG A 430 16.62 -7.79 -5.14
CA ARG A 430 16.48 -8.41 -6.46
C ARG A 430 15.43 -9.51 -6.43
N LEU A 431 14.53 -9.51 -7.41
CA LEU A 431 13.65 -10.62 -7.71
C LEU A 431 14.35 -11.56 -8.69
N GLN A 432 14.49 -12.81 -8.28
CA GLN A 432 15.10 -13.88 -9.08
C GLN A 432 14.57 -15.24 -8.58
N ALA A 433 14.42 -16.21 -9.48
CA ALA A 433 14.02 -17.58 -9.13
C ALA A 433 15.01 -18.22 -8.14
N GLY A 434 14.46 -19.00 -7.19
CA GLY A 434 15.20 -19.67 -6.12
C GLY A 434 15.45 -18.81 -4.87
N TYR A 435 14.91 -17.59 -4.82
CA TYR A 435 15.05 -16.70 -3.68
C TYR A 435 13.68 -16.17 -3.22
N PRO A 436 13.53 -15.79 -1.94
CA PRO A 436 12.35 -15.07 -1.47
C PRO A 436 12.13 -13.72 -2.20
N LEU A 437 10.89 -13.28 -2.26
CA LEU A 437 10.60 -11.89 -2.62
C LEU A 437 11.30 -10.94 -1.65
N PHE A 438 11.73 -9.79 -2.16
CA PHE A 438 12.41 -8.76 -1.36
C PHE A 438 13.74 -9.21 -0.76
N SER A 439 14.40 -10.24 -1.35
CA SER A 439 15.76 -10.65 -0.97
C SER A 439 16.77 -9.56 -1.24
N PHE A 440 17.63 -9.30 -0.27
CA PHE A 440 18.70 -8.31 -0.41
C PHE A 440 19.81 -8.82 -1.32
N TYR A 441 20.11 -8.00 -2.33
CA TYR A 441 21.16 -8.25 -3.32
C TYR A 441 22.10 -7.05 -3.38
N MET A 442 23.24 -7.15 -2.72
CA MET A 442 24.16 -6.04 -2.53
C MET A 442 25.59 -6.52 -2.25
N ALA A 443 26.53 -5.57 -2.20
CA ALA A 443 27.89 -5.85 -1.79
C ALA A 443 27.97 -6.19 -0.30
N GLU A 444 28.78 -7.18 0.07
CA GLU A 444 29.05 -7.53 1.47
C GLU A 444 30.22 -6.71 1.99
N PHE A 445 29.92 -5.80 2.93
CA PHE A 445 30.90 -4.92 3.56
C PHE A 445 31.79 -5.70 4.54
N THR A 446 33.12 -5.52 4.45
CA THR A 446 34.10 -6.20 5.30
C THR A 446 34.82 -5.28 6.27
N GLY A 447 34.66 -3.96 6.14
CA GLY A 447 35.30 -2.97 7.00
C GLY A 447 35.92 -1.83 6.20
N PHE A 448 36.93 -1.20 6.80
CA PHE A 448 37.73 -0.15 6.14
C PHE A 448 39.19 -0.58 6.02
N ASP A 449 39.82 -0.16 4.94
CA ASP A 449 41.28 -0.32 4.77
C ASP A 449 42.07 0.65 5.68
N GLU A 450 43.40 0.60 5.63
CA GLU A 450 44.29 1.48 6.39
C GLU A 450 44.11 2.98 6.06
N ASN A 451 43.51 3.29 4.92
CA ASN A 451 43.23 4.65 4.46
C ASN A 451 41.81 5.11 4.80
N GLY A 452 41.00 4.24 5.38
CA GLY A 452 39.60 4.51 5.71
C GLY A 452 38.65 4.31 4.52
N ASN A 453 39.05 3.68 3.44
CA ASN A 453 38.16 3.34 2.35
C ASN A 453 37.35 2.08 2.67
N PRO A 454 36.06 1.99 2.32
CA PRO A 454 35.26 0.79 2.54
C PRO A 454 35.79 -0.38 1.68
N THR A 455 35.80 -1.56 2.27
CA THR A 455 36.19 -2.80 1.62
C THR A 455 35.02 -3.77 1.54
N TYR A 456 34.98 -4.57 0.49
CA TYR A 456 33.90 -5.51 0.21
C TYR A 456 34.46 -6.89 -0.12
N VAL A 457 33.59 -7.90 -0.03
CA VAL A 457 33.93 -9.26 -0.46
C VAL A 457 34.12 -9.26 -1.98
N ASP A 458 35.23 -9.79 -2.44
CA ASP A 458 35.50 -10.10 -3.85
C ASP A 458 34.71 -11.37 -4.24
N VAL A 459 33.66 -11.21 -5.03
CA VAL A 459 32.76 -12.30 -5.45
C VAL A 459 33.21 -12.93 -6.76
N ASP A 460 33.75 -12.14 -7.68
CA ASP A 460 34.19 -12.62 -8.99
C ASP A 460 35.63 -13.16 -9.02
N GLY A 461 36.41 -12.97 -7.94
CA GLY A 461 37.75 -13.49 -7.75
C GLY A 461 38.83 -12.71 -8.51
N ASN A 462 38.57 -11.45 -8.87
CA ASN A 462 39.51 -10.60 -9.58
C ASN A 462 40.59 -9.97 -8.67
N GLY A 463 40.43 -10.08 -7.35
CA GLY A 463 41.33 -9.57 -6.30
C GLY A 463 40.99 -8.19 -5.77
N GLU A 464 39.88 -7.59 -6.23
CA GLU A 464 39.38 -6.29 -5.78
C GLU A 464 37.90 -6.43 -5.41
N GLY A 465 37.46 -5.94 -4.24
CA GLY A 465 36.05 -5.90 -3.86
C GLY A 465 35.39 -4.64 -4.41
N ASP A 466 34.66 -4.77 -5.51
CA ASP A 466 33.92 -3.67 -6.14
C ASP A 466 32.45 -3.72 -5.73
N PRO A 467 31.88 -2.67 -5.06
CA PRO A 467 30.50 -2.68 -4.61
C PRO A 467 29.47 -2.72 -5.74
N ASP A 468 29.85 -2.45 -6.97
CA ASP A 468 28.96 -2.51 -8.14
C ASP A 468 29.04 -3.86 -8.87
N ALA A 469 30.21 -4.45 -8.95
CA ALA A 469 30.48 -5.73 -9.62
C ALA A 469 30.23 -6.93 -8.69
N ASP A 470 30.61 -6.82 -7.40
CA ASP A 470 30.61 -7.93 -6.43
C ASP A 470 29.36 -8.02 -5.59
N LYS A 471 28.19 -7.71 -6.19
CA LYS A 471 26.89 -7.90 -5.52
C LYS A 471 26.50 -9.37 -5.48
N LYS A 472 25.92 -9.79 -4.37
CA LYS A 472 25.37 -11.14 -4.20
C LYS A 472 24.11 -11.12 -3.34
N PHE A 473 23.35 -12.21 -3.37
CA PHE A 473 22.34 -12.43 -2.34
C PHE A 473 23.03 -12.67 -1.00
N VAL A 474 22.67 -11.84 -0.01
CA VAL A 474 23.34 -11.87 1.30
C VAL A 474 22.64 -12.79 2.31
N GLY A 475 21.64 -13.55 1.86
CA GLY A 475 20.90 -14.52 2.69
C GLY A 475 19.89 -13.87 3.64
N GLU A 476 19.52 -12.65 3.36
CA GLU A 476 18.55 -11.86 4.14
C GLU A 476 17.44 -11.35 3.22
N ASP A 477 16.25 -11.23 3.74
CA ASP A 477 15.13 -10.59 3.05
C ASP A 477 14.35 -9.65 4.00
N ALA A 478 13.40 -8.91 3.45
CA ALA A 478 12.65 -7.91 4.20
C ALA A 478 11.32 -8.43 4.80
N GLN A 479 10.97 -9.70 4.55
CA GLN A 479 9.75 -10.30 5.07
C GLN A 479 10.05 -11.13 6.32
N PRO A 480 9.28 -10.95 7.41
CA PRO A 480 9.48 -11.80 8.58
C PRO A 480 9.06 -13.25 8.29
N ASP A 481 9.96 -14.18 8.60
CA ASP A 481 9.65 -15.62 8.58
C ASP A 481 8.62 -15.98 9.66
N TRP A 482 8.75 -15.36 10.83
CA TRP A 482 7.91 -15.64 11.98
C TRP A 482 7.16 -14.40 12.45
N THR A 483 5.89 -14.57 12.71
CA THR A 483 5.07 -13.58 13.43
C THR A 483 4.43 -14.23 14.65
N ALA A 484 4.40 -13.52 15.78
CA ALA A 484 3.84 -14.03 17.02
C ALA A 484 3.02 -12.97 17.76
N GLY A 485 1.96 -13.39 18.42
CA GLY A 485 1.14 -12.56 19.29
C GLY A 485 0.84 -13.27 20.61
N LEU A 486 0.83 -12.50 21.71
CA LEU A 486 0.45 -12.98 23.03
C LEU A 486 -0.47 -11.97 23.70
N SER A 487 -1.67 -12.39 24.03
CA SER A 487 -2.62 -11.64 24.84
C SER A 487 -2.75 -12.26 26.22
N LEU A 488 -2.67 -11.44 27.25
CA LEU A 488 -2.93 -11.80 28.64
C LEU A 488 -4.10 -10.98 29.15
N ASN A 489 -5.13 -11.63 29.66
CA ASN A 489 -6.31 -10.97 30.22
C ASN A 489 -6.58 -11.49 31.63
N ALA A 490 -6.83 -10.59 32.55
CA ALA A 490 -7.21 -10.93 33.92
C ALA A 490 -8.31 -10.01 34.42
N THR A 491 -9.24 -10.55 35.19
CA THR A 491 -10.17 -9.75 35.98
C THR A 491 -10.02 -10.12 37.46
N TYR A 492 -10.02 -9.14 38.32
CA TYR A 492 -10.04 -9.36 39.76
C TYR A 492 -11.07 -8.42 40.40
N LYS A 493 -12.20 -9.01 40.78
CA LYS A 493 -13.37 -8.23 41.26
C LYS A 493 -13.76 -7.15 40.27
N ASN A 494 -13.53 -5.89 40.64
CA ASN A 494 -13.87 -4.73 39.81
C ASN A 494 -12.72 -4.27 38.92
N PHE A 495 -11.56 -4.91 38.99
CA PHE A 495 -10.42 -4.59 38.15
C PHE A 495 -10.35 -5.49 36.93
N ASP A 496 -10.02 -4.91 35.78
CA ASP A 496 -9.64 -5.63 34.57
C ASP A 496 -8.24 -5.22 34.14
N PHE A 497 -7.52 -6.18 33.60
CA PHE A 497 -6.16 -6.05 33.11
C PHE A 497 -6.06 -6.73 31.76
N ALA A 498 -5.44 -6.04 30.77
CA ALA A 498 -5.11 -6.62 29.47
C ALA A 498 -3.72 -6.18 29.05
N ALA A 499 -2.91 -7.13 28.56
CA ALA A 499 -1.63 -6.87 27.94
C ALA A 499 -1.54 -7.63 26.61
N TYR A 500 -1.10 -6.92 25.56
CA TYR A 500 -0.89 -7.50 24.24
C TYR A 500 0.53 -7.25 23.78
N PHE A 501 1.20 -8.37 23.43
CA PHE A 501 2.54 -8.38 22.85
C PHE A 501 2.46 -8.88 21.42
N ASN A 502 3.26 -8.26 20.52
CA ASN A 502 3.52 -8.79 19.20
C ASN A 502 5.02 -8.83 18.92
N GLY A 503 5.42 -9.76 18.06
CA GLY A 503 6.80 -9.91 17.63
C GLY A 503 6.88 -10.37 16.18
N GLN A 504 7.96 -9.98 15.51
CA GLN A 504 8.33 -10.42 14.18
C GLN A 504 9.82 -10.78 14.18
N PHE A 505 10.18 -11.86 13.47
CA PHE A 505 11.54 -12.38 13.48
C PHE A 505 11.91 -12.96 12.11
N GLY A 506 13.21 -13.02 11.85
CA GLY A 506 13.76 -13.59 10.62
C GLY A 506 13.68 -12.65 9.44
N PHE A 507 13.82 -11.33 9.66
CA PHE A 507 13.87 -10.35 8.58
C PHE A 507 14.93 -9.27 8.85
N SER A 508 15.25 -8.54 7.80
CA SER A 508 16.22 -7.45 7.87
C SER A 508 15.64 -6.16 7.27
N VAL A 509 16.14 -5.03 7.72
CA VAL A 509 15.74 -3.70 7.27
C VAL A 509 16.98 -2.97 6.75
N TYR A 510 16.88 -2.37 5.58
CA TYR A 510 17.94 -1.51 5.07
C TYR A 510 17.78 -0.08 5.62
N ASN A 511 18.78 0.38 6.40
CA ASN A 511 18.79 1.71 7.00
C ASN A 511 19.27 2.75 5.98
N ALA A 512 18.36 3.19 5.10
CA ALA A 512 18.65 4.23 4.11
C ALA A 512 19.00 5.57 4.74
N THR A 513 18.56 5.83 5.97
CA THR A 513 18.90 7.06 6.71
C THR A 513 20.37 7.06 7.09
N ASP A 514 20.89 5.97 7.63
CA ASP A 514 22.30 5.86 7.96
C ASP A 514 23.17 5.85 6.70
N ASN A 515 22.74 5.19 5.63
CA ASN A 515 23.42 5.29 4.35
C ASN A 515 23.54 6.74 3.85
N ALA A 516 22.55 7.58 4.09
CA ALA A 516 22.57 8.98 3.70
C ALA A 516 23.37 9.90 4.64
N PHE A 517 23.36 9.64 5.96
CA PHE A 517 23.91 10.54 6.97
C PHE A 517 25.07 9.97 7.80
N PHE A 518 25.23 8.64 7.86
CA PHE A 518 26.33 7.98 8.56
C PHE A 518 27.47 7.67 7.57
N ASN A 519 27.94 8.70 6.90
CA ASN A 519 29.09 8.61 5.99
C ASN A 519 29.96 9.87 6.08
N ALA A 520 31.27 9.71 6.10
CA ALA A 520 32.22 10.82 6.22
C ALA A 520 32.23 11.72 4.97
N GLY A 521 31.84 11.20 3.81
CA GLY A 521 31.75 11.97 2.56
C GLY A 521 30.74 13.14 2.66
N GLY A 522 29.72 13.02 3.51
CA GLY A 522 28.78 14.11 3.79
C GLY A 522 29.42 15.38 4.33
N ILE A 523 30.52 15.24 5.09
CA ILE A 523 31.25 16.39 5.70
C ILE A 523 31.85 17.27 4.60
N THR A 524 32.39 16.68 3.55
CA THR A 524 33.07 17.40 2.46
C THR A 524 32.15 18.29 1.64
N ILE A 525 30.85 17.98 1.64
CA ILE A 525 29.79 18.72 0.93
C ILE A 525 28.88 19.48 1.88
N ALA A 526 29.35 19.73 3.11
CA ALA A 526 28.67 20.49 4.14
C ALA A 526 27.27 19.98 4.52
N LYS A 527 27.05 18.66 4.43
CA LYS A 527 25.82 18.01 4.91
C LYS A 527 25.96 17.61 6.38
N ASN A 528 24.83 17.51 7.05
CA ASN A 528 24.79 16.95 8.40
C ASN A 528 25.13 15.46 8.34
N VAL A 529 25.94 15.02 9.29
CA VAL A 529 26.30 13.61 9.51
C VAL A 529 26.06 13.27 10.97
N THR A 530 25.91 11.99 11.29
CA THR A 530 25.83 11.52 12.68
C THR A 530 27.17 11.64 13.37
N THR A 531 27.17 11.77 14.71
CA THR A 531 28.41 11.90 15.50
C THR A 531 29.28 10.65 15.41
N ASP A 532 28.70 9.49 15.14
CA ASP A 532 29.38 8.20 15.08
C ASP A 532 30.36 8.11 13.89
N VAL A 533 30.15 8.94 12.87
CA VAL A 533 31.08 9.10 11.75
C VAL A 533 32.49 9.49 12.24
N LEU A 534 32.59 10.26 13.34
CA LEU A 534 33.87 10.71 13.88
C LEU A 534 34.71 9.56 14.44
N THR A 535 34.11 8.43 14.74
CA THR A 535 34.76 7.23 15.31
C THR A 535 34.72 6.02 14.40
N SER A 536 34.09 6.15 13.20
CA SER A 536 33.95 5.04 12.25
C SER A 536 35.25 4.57 11.61
N GLY A 537 36.27 5.43 11.57
CA GLY A 537 37.51 5.19 10.82
C GLY A 537 37.39 5.46 9.30
N GLU A 538 36.24 5.92 8.85
CA GLU A 538 35.93 6.20 7.45
C GLU A 538 36.60 7.47 6.95
N ALA A 539 37.20 7.42 5.77
CA ALA A 539 37.77 8.61 5.11
C ALA A 539 36.67 9.51 4.55
N PRO A 540 36.89 10.86 4.59
CA PRO A 540 35.90 11.81 4.06
C PRO A 540 35.59 11.69 2.57
N GLY A 541 36.38 10.97 1.80
CA GLY A 541 36.20 10.72 0.36
C GLY A 541 35.53 9.39 0.04
N SER A 542 35.11 8.62 1.04
CA SER A 542 34.59 7.27 0.83
C SER A 542 33.23 7.23 0.13
N SER A 543 32.98 6.13 -0.56
CA SER A 543 31.74 5.85 -1.27
C SER A 543 30.61 5.45 -0.31
N VAL A 544 29.40 5.83 -0.64
CA VAL A 544 28.16 5.45 0.07
C VAL A 544 27.43 4.29 -0.60
N ALA A 545 28.15 3.32 -1.14
CA ALA A 545 27.58 2.19 -1.85
C ALA A 545 26.52 1.44 -1.03
N VAL A 546 25.50 0.92 -1.72
CA VAL A 546 24.51 0.02 -1.12
C VAL A 546 25.18 -1.28 -0.73
N SER A 547 25.22 -1.57 0.56
CA SER A 547 25.94 -2.73 1.10
C SER A 547 25.36 -3.20 2.43
N THR A 548 25.85 -4.34 2.91
CA THR A 548 25.46 -4.89 4.22
C THR A 548 25.86 -4.02 5.40
N ARG A 549 26.69 -2.99 5.20
CA ARG A 549 27.02 -1.99 6.22
C ARG A 549 25.78 -1.37 6.86
N PHE A 550 24.73 -1.16 6.07
CA PHE A 550 23.49 -0.49 6.48
C PHE A 550 22.30 -1.47 6.57
N LEU A 551 22.58 -2.76 6.56
CA LEU A 551 21.56 -3.80 6.73
C LEU A 551 21.49 -4.21 8.19
N GLU A 552 20.32 -4.05 8.79
CA GLU A 552 20.06 -4.31 10.21
C GLU A 552 19.04 -5.43 10.39
N LYS A 553 19.17 -6.20 11.47
CA LYS A 553 18.12 -7.16 11.85
C LYS A 553 16.88 -6.41 12.30
N GLY A 554 15.72 -6.80 11.74
CA GLY A 554 14.44 -6.21 12.03
C GLY A 554 13.68 -6.87 13.18
N ASP A 555 14.24 -7.91 13.80
CA ASP A 555 13.60 -8.71 14.83
C ASP A 555 13.18 -7.88 16.05
N PHE A 556 11.94 -8.05 16.49
CA PHE A 556 11.47 -7.35 17.69
C PHE A 556 10.36 -8.10 18.44
N VAL A 557 10.24 -7.78 19.71
CA VAL A 557 9.06 -8.04 20.54
C VAL A 557 8.61 -6.73 21.15
N ARG A 558 7.33 -6.40 21.01
CA ARG A 558 6.74 -5.14 21.46
C ARG A 558 5.55 -5.39 22.37
N LEU A 559 5.51 -4.72 23.53
CA LEU A 559 4.27 -4.52 24.28
C LEU A 559 3.46 -3.44 23.57
N GLN A 560 2.44 -3.85 22.81
CA GLN A 560 1.65 -2.92 22.01
C GLN A 560 0.55 -2.24 22.80
N THR A 561 -0.05 -2.99 23.74
CA THR A 561 -1.14 -2.48 24.56
C THR A 561 -0.98 -2.96 25.99
N LEU A 562 -1.11 -2.05 26.93
CA LEU A 562 -1.30 -2.34 28.35
C LEU A 562 -2.49 -1.53 28.85
N SER A 563 -3.49 -2.21 29.39
CA SER A 563 -4.71 -1.57 29.88
C SER A 563 -5.04 -2.07 31.27
N VAL A 564 -5.41 -1.14 32.14
CA VAL A 564 -5.94 -1.43 33.47
C VAL A 564 -7.23 -0.66 33.64
N GLY A 565 -8.31 -1.36 33.89
CA GLY A 565 -9.62 -0.80 34.12
C GLY A 565 -10.12 -1.02 35.55
N TYR A 566 -10.97 -0.15 36.03
CA TYR A 566 -11.69 -0.29 37.29
C TYR A 566 -13.17 0.03 37.09
N ASN A 567 -14.02 -0.94 37.31
CA ASN A 567 -15.46 -0.79 37.29
C ASN A 567 -15.93 -0.26 38.65
N VAL A 568 -16.31 1.00 38.72
CA VAL A 568 -16.81 1.60 39.94
C VAL A 568 -18.19 1.01 40.26
N PRO A 569 -18.34 0.31 41.40
CA PRO A 569 -19.66 -0.22 41.78
C PRO A 569 -20.59 0.95 42.13
N MET A 570 -21.67 1.07 41.37
CA MET A 570 -22.72 2.09 41.59
C MET A 570 -23.89 1.42 42.31
N SER A 571 -24.22 1.87 43.50
CA SER A 571 -25.39 1.42 44.24
C SER A 571 -26.48 2.47 44.14
N GLY A 572 -27.54 2.20 43.37
CA GLY A 572 -28.75 3.05 43.34
C GLY A 572 -29.39 3.14 41.94
N GLU A 573 -30.66 3.47 41.91
CA GLU A 573 -31.43 3.81 40.71
C GLU A 573 -30.98 5.20 40.19
N GLY A 574 -29.83 5.25 39.52
CA GLY A 574 -29.24 6.49 38.97
C GLY A 574 -29.31 6.55 37.44
N LEU A 575 -28.97 7.71 36.88
CA LEU A 575 -28.87 7.94 35.43
C LEU A 575 -27.83 7.07 34.74
N PHE A 576 -26.94 6.39 35.49
CA PHE A 576 -25.85 5.53 35.00
C PHE A 576 -25.85 4.21 35.76
N ASP A 577 -25.87 3.11 35.04
CA ASP A 577 -25.82 1.75 35.60
C ASP A 577 -24.38 1.30 35.94
N SER A 578 -23.37 1.92 35.30
CA SER A 578 -21.97 1.65 35.56
C SER A 578 -21.08 2.83 35.17
N LEU A 579 -19.94 2.98 35.83
CA LEU A 579 -18.88 3.93 35.49
C LEU A 579 -17.57 3.16 35.36
N LEU A 580 -16.94 3.21 34.17
CA LEU A 580 -15.64 2.63 33.90
C LEU A 580 -14.57 3.71 33.93
N SER A 581 -13.52 3.50 34.75
CA SER A 581 -12.29 4.28 34.69
C SER A 581 -11.22 3.42 34.01
N LEU A 582 -10.74 3.84 32.86
CA LEU A 582 -9.78 3.11 32.03
C LEU A 582 -8.47 3.90 31.92
N ILE A 583 -7.34 3.26 32.21
CA ILE A 583 -6.00 3.72 31.87
C ILE A 583 -5.52 2.84 30.73
N HIS A 584 -5.36 3.41 29.55
CA HIS A 584 -4.84 2.75 28.38
C HIS A 584 -3.45 3.31 28.06
N ILE A 585 -2.43 2.45 28.04
CA ILE A 585 -1.08 2.80 27.64
C ILE A 585 -0.83 2.10 26.30
N SER A 586 -0.87 2.87 25.23
CA SER A 586 -0.34 2.46 23.94
C SER A 586 1.02 3.10 23.74
N GLU A 587 1.93 2.39 23.12
CA GLU A 587 3.20 3.01 22.73
C GLU A 587 2.89 4.18 21.79
N PRO A 588 3.37 5.42 22.10
CA PRO A 588 3.20 6.52 21.18
C PRO A 588 3.94 6.15 19.88
N THR A 589 3.20 6.08 18.79
CA THR A 589 3.81 6.07 17.46
C THR A 589 4.69 7.31 17.38
N ARG A 590 6.00 7.14 17.49
CA ARG A 590 6.91 8.24 17.18
C ARG A 590 6.77 8.49 15.68
N PRO A 591 6.35 9.68 15.24
CA PRO A 591 6.52 10.03 13.84
C PRO A 591 8.04 10.14 13.62
N TYR A 592 8.55 9.30 12.76
CA TYR A 592 9.90 9.42 12.24
C TYR A 592 9.94 10.57 11.23
#